data_b1caac44204954bd9b490b82e6f1861e
#
_entry.id   b1caac44204954bd9b490b82e6f1861e
#
_cell.length_a   1.000
_cell.length_b   1.000
_cell.length_c   1.000
_cell.angle_alpha   90.00
_cell.angle_beta   90.00
_cell.angle_gamma   90.00
#
_symmetry.space_group_name_H-M   'P 1'
#
loop_
_entity.id
_entity.type
_entity.pdbx_description
1 polymer ?
#
loop_
_entity_poly.entity_id
_entity_poly.type
_entity_poly.pdbx_seq_one_letter_code
_entity_poly.pdbx_strand_id
1 'polypeptide(L)'
;MKPVAVPTSDTNDLISFDPATGNEVGRVKLSTEGEVAAAVARARETFQSWKKTTFAERRTLVMKAREVILADIDGIAKLISAESGKPFGEAISMEIAPVLDLMQYFARNAEKMLRPAKIGIGLYALLGRSSKIVYHPLGVVGIIPAWNYPFSIPLGEAVMALMAGNTVVIKPSELTPLTGHRIGEIFEKAGFPADAVQVISGGGETGAALVEAAPDKVMFTGSVATGKKIAAAAAKNLTSVVLELGGKDPMIVFEDADLDLAAGGAVWGAFCNSGQSCSSVERLYVHESVADELTRKIVARTK
;
A
#
# COMPACT_ATOMS: atom_id res chain seq x y z
N MET A 1 18.21 5.71 -13.89
CA MET A 1 18.10 4.24 -14.00
C MET A 1 17.35 3.92 -15.28
N LYS A 2 17.89 3.06 -16.14
CA LYS A 2 17.09 2.47 -17.22
C LYS A 2 16.00 1.61 -16.55
N PRO A 3 14.77 1.60 -17.06
CA PRO A 3 13.79 0.67 -16.55
C PRO A 3 14.36 -0.76 -16.67
N VAL A 4 14.41 -1.46 -15.55
CA VAL A 4 14.73 -2.90 -15.57
C VAL A 4 13.62 -3.52 -16.39
N ALA A 5 13.96 -4.05 -17.56
CA ALA A 5 13.01 -4.80 -18.35
C ALA A 5 12.62 -6.00 -17.50
N VAL A 6 11.35 -6.10 -17.16
CA VAL A 6 10.82 -7.28 -16.47
C VAL A 6 10.96 -8.43 -17.44
N PRO A 7 11.77 -9.46 -17.16
CA PRO A 7 11.91 -10.57 -18.07
C PRO A 7 10.59 -11.35 -18.11
N THR A 8 9.93 -11.33 -19.25
CA THR A 8 8.83 -12.25 -19.52
C THR A 8 9.43 -13.53 -20.13
N SER A 9 9.02 -14.68 -19.62
CA SER A 9 9.32 -15.94 -20.27
C SER A 9 8.43 -16.14 -21.50
N ASP A 10 8.79 -17.04 -22.39
CA ASP A 10 7.93 -17.48 -23.52
C ASP A 10 6.57 -18.05 -23.07
N THR A 11 6.39 -18.24 -21.75
CA THR A 11 5.19 -18.84 -21.11
C THR A 11 4.16 -17.80 -20.64
N ASN A 12 4.28 -16.53 -20.95
CA ASN A 12 3.41 -15.46 -20.46
C ASN A 12 3.40 -15.31 -18.93
N ASP A 13 4.54 -15.62 -18.29
CA ASP A 13 4.75 -15.49 -16.84
C ASP A 13 5.56 -14.24 -16.50
N LEU A 14 5.21 -13.62 -15.39
CA LEU A 14 6.01 -12.60 -14.73
C LEU A 14 6.93 -13.29 -13.71
N ILE A 15 8.24 -13.15 -13.90
CA ILE A 15 9.25 -13.79 -13.06
C ILE A 15 9.76 -12.80 -12.03
N SER A 16 9.73 -13.19 -10.76
CA SER A 16 10.31 -12.43 -9.65
C SER A 16 11.74 -12.92 -9.37
N PHE A 17 12.65 -11.97 -9.14
CA PHE A 17 14.06 -12.23 -8.84
C PHE A 17 14.46 -11.60 -7.52
N ASP A 18 15.29 -12.31 -6.78
CA ASP A 18 16.00 -11.76 -5.63
C ASP A 18 17.04 -10.74 -6.10
N PRO A 19 16.91 -9.45 -5.73
CA PRO A 19 17.81 -8.40 -6.21
C PRO A 19 19.24 -8.53 -5.65
N ALA A 20 19.46 -9.29 -4.58
CA ALA A 20 20.79 -9.49 -3.99
C ALA A 20 21.57 -10.60 -4.69
N THR A 21 20.89 -11.63 -5.15
CA THR A 21 21.54 -12.83 -5.72
C THR A 21 21.31 -12.99 -7.22
N GLY A 22 20.27 -12.35 -7.77
CA GLY A 22 19.82 -12.53 -9.14
C GLY A 22 19.09 -13.86 -9.40
N ASN A 23 18.85 -14.64 -8.35
CA ASN A 23 18.14 -15.92 -8.49
C ASN A 23 16.63 -15.71 -8.64
N GLU A 24 15.97 -16.59 -9.38
CA GLU A 24 14.52 -16.63 -9.45
C GLU A 24 13.94 -16.99 -8.07
N VAL A 25 13.03 -16.14 -7.56
CA VAL A 25 12.24 -16.38 -6.34
C VAL A 25 10.99 -17.20 -6.68
N GLY A 26 10.39 -16.90 -7.83
CA GLY A 26 9.22 -17.58 -8.34
C GLY A 26 8.57 -16.83 -9.49
N ARG A 27 7.41 -17.27 -9.91
CA ARG A 27 6.70 -16.69 -11.04
C ARG A 27 5.19 -16.66 -10.83
N VAL A 28 4.52 -15.74 -11.48
CA VAL A 28 3.06 -15.61 -11.53
C VAL A 28 2.62 -15.42 -12.97
N LYS A 29 1.42 -15.87 -13.30
CA LYS A 29 0.85 -15.69 -14.63
C LYS A 29 0.46 -14.21 -14.85
N LEU A 30 0.82 -13.67 -16.01
CA LEU A 30 0.39 -12.33 -16.41
C LEU A 30 -1.12 -12.30 -16.66
N SER A 31 -1.77 -11.27 -16.15
CA SER A 31 -3.20 -11.02 -16.40
C SER A 31 -3.38 -10.28 -17.73
N THR A 32 -4.23 -10.82 -18.58
CA THR A 32 -4.67 -10.16 -19.81
C THR A 32 -5.61 -8.98 -19.49
N GLU A 33 -5.77 -8.06 -20.43
CA GLU A 33 -6.71 -6.94 -20.29
C GLU A 33 -8.14 -7.42 -20.03
N GLY A 34 -8.58 -8.50 -20.70
CA GLY A 34 -9.89 -9.12 -20.49
C GLY A 34 -10.04 -9.70 -19.07
N GLU A 35 -9.00 -10.32 -18.51
CA GLU A 35 -9.00 -10.83 -17.13
C GLU A 35 -9.04 -9.67 -16.10
N VAL A 36 -8.37 -8.55 -16.39
CA VAL A 36 -8.43 -7.34 -15.55
C VAL A 36 -9.85 -6.77 -15.52
N ALA A 37 -10.46 -6.59 -16.69
CA ALA A 37 -11.84 -6.10 -16.78
C ALA A 37 -12.82 -7.05 -16.08
N ALA A 38 -12.66 -8.35 -16.25
CA ALA A 38 -13.46 -9.37 -15.57
C ALA A 38 -13.27 -9.34 -14.05
N ALA A 39 -12.06 -9.10 -13.55
CA ALA A 39 -11.79 -8.96 -12.12
C ALA A 39 -12.56 -7.77 -11.51
N VAL A 40 -12.53 -6.60 -12.17
CA VAL A 40 -13.30 -5.43 -11.71
C VAL A 40 -14.82 -5.71 -11.74
N ALA A 41 -15.31 -6.40 -12.78
CA ALA A 41 -16.72 -6.76 -12.90
C ALA A 41 -17.16 -7.70 -11.76
N ARG A 42 -16.41 -8.78 -11.46
CA ARG A 42 -16.69 -9.70 -10.36
C ARG A 42 -16.63 -8.99 -9.00
N ALA A 43 -15.61 -8.10 -8.80
CA ALA A 43 -15.54 -7.30 -7.58
C ALA A 43 -16.80 -6.42 -7.42
N ARG A 44 -17.32 -5.86 -8.51
CA ARG A 44 -18.53 -5.03 -8.52
C ARG A 44 -19.80 -5.84 -8.22
N GLU A 45 -19.87 -7.07 -8.66
CA GLU A 45 -20.94 -8.01 -8.29
C GLU A 45 -20.88 -8.32 -6.78
N THR A 46 -19.73 -8.75 -6.29
CA THR A 46 -19.51 -9.08 -4.88
C THR A 46 -19.77 -7.88 -3.97
N PHE A 47 -19.45 -6.67 -4.40
CA PHE A 47 -19.76 -5.43 -3.69
C PHE A 47 -21.24 -5.31 -3.33
N GLN A 48 -22.19 -5.79 -4.14
CA GLN A 48 -23.61 -5.66 -3.87
C GLN A 48 -24.06 -6.40 -2.57
N SER A 49 -23.37 -7.50 -2.24
CA SER A 49 -23.57 -8.20 -0.97
C SER A 49 -22.66 -7.66 0.13
N TRP A 50 -21.38 -7.41 -0.19
CA TRP A 50 -20.38 -6.95 0.77
C TRP A 50 -20.75 -5.62 1.43
N LYS A 51 -21.24 -4.64 0.69
CA LYS A 51 -21.67 -3.34 1.23
C LYS A 51 -22.79 -3.43 2.28
N LYS A 52 -23.54 -4.55 2.32
CA LYS A 52 -24.63 -4.78 3.28
C LYS A 52 -24.14 -5.40 4.58
N THR A 53 -22.90 -5.90 4.64
CA THR A 53 -22.33 -6.45 5.87
C THR A 53 -22.17 -5.37 6.93
N THR A 54 -22.26 -5.77 8.18
CA THR A 54 -22.04 -4.89 9.33
C THR A 54 -20.56 -4.65 9.59
N PHE A 55 -20.23 -3.59 10.32
CA PHE A 55 -18.85 -3.37 10.79
C PHE A 55 -18.35 -4.53 11.66
N ALA A 56 -19.22 -5.20 12.42
CA ALA A 56 -18.85 -6.34 13.24
C ALA A 56 -18.43 -7.56 12.39
N GLU A 57 -19.16 -7.87 11.32
CA GLU A 57 -18.82 -8.95 10.40
C GLU A 57 -17.48 -8.67 9.70
N ARG A 58 -17.28 -7.46 9.16
CA ARG A 58 -16.01 -7.05 8.52
C ARG A 58 -14.84 -7.11 9.49
N ARG A 59 -15.03 -6.62 10.73
CA ARG A 59 -14.04 -6.71 11.81
C ARG A 59 -13.63 -8.15 12.07
N THR A 60 -14.58 -9.07 12.15
CA THR A 60 -14.31 -10.49 12.39
C THR A 60 -13.41 -11.06 11.31
N LEU A 61 -13.68 -10.76 10.04
CA LEU A 61 -12.88 -11.25 8.92
C LEU A 61 -11.49 -10.60 8.87
N VAL A 62 -11.39 -9.28 9.11
CA VAL A 62 -10.09 -8.59 9.18
C VAL A 62 -9.24 -9.15 10.33
N MET A 63 -9.83 -9.44 11.50
CA MET A 63 -9.09 -10.04 12.61
C MET A 63 -8.67 -11.48 12.33
N LYS A 64 -9.47 -12.27 11.57
CA LYS A 64 -9.03 -13.59 11.08
C LYS A 64 -7.86 -13.48 10.10
N ALA A 65 -7.89 -12.50 9.18
CA ALA A 65 -6.75 -12.25 8.28
C ALA A 65 -5.48 -11.91 9.07
N ARG A 66 -5.62 -11.12 10.15
CA ARG A 66 -4.53 -10.82 11.07
C ARG A 66 -3.95 -12.08 11.73
N GLU A 67 -4.80 -13.03 12.15
CA GLU A 67 -4.35 -14.32 12.70
C GLU A 67 -3.62 -15.19 11.66
N VAL A 68 -4.06 -15.16 10.40
CA VAL A 68 -3.35 -15.85 9.30
C VAL A 68 -1.95 -15.28 9.11
N ILE A 69 -1.78 -13.97 9.19
CA ILE A 69 -0.44 -13.32 9.11
C ILE A 69 0.42 -13.72 10.31
N LEU A 70 -0.14 -13.67 11.53
CA LEU A 70 0.58 -14.03 12.76
C LEU A 70 1.07 -15.49 12.75
N ALA A 71 0.30 -16.39 12.12
CA ALA A 71 0.66 -17.80 12.01
C ALA A 71 1.83 -18.08 11.04
N ASP A 72 2.18 -17.13 10.15
CA ASP A 72 3.22 -17.30 9.13
C ASP A 72 4.12 -16.06 8.97
N ILE A 73 4.42 -15.38 10.09
CA ILE A 73 5.26 -14.17 10.08
C ILE A 73 6.59 -14.42 9.36
N ASP A 74 7.26 -15.52 9.70
CA ASP A 74 8.58 -15.82 9.15
C ASP A 74 8.54 -16.14 7.66
N GLY A 75 7.52 -16.85 7.19
CA GLY A 75 7.32 -17.14 5.76
C GLY A 75 7.06 -15.88 4.95
N ILE A 76 6.20 -15.01 5.46
CA ILE A 76 5.90 -13.71 4.84
C ILE A 76 7.14 -12.81 4.83
N ALA A 77 7.86 -12.70 5.96
CA ALA A 77 9.06 -11.87 6.04
C ALA A 77 10.18 -12.35 5.11
N LYS A 78 10.38 -13.66 4.98
CA LYS A 78 11.34 -14.24 4.02
C LYS A 78 10.98 -13.91 2.58
N LEU A 79 9.69 -14.00 2.23
CA LEU A 79 9.22 -13.67 0.89
C LEU A 79 9.44 -12.18 0.58
N ILE A 80 9.06 -11.29 1.50
CA ILE A 80 9.29 -9.84 1.36
C ILE A 80 10.77 -9.55 1.17
N SER A 81 11.66 -10.14 2.01
CA SER A 81 13.10 -9.96 1.89
C SER A 81 13.63 -10.45 0.54
N ALA A 82 13.18 -11.62 0.09
CA ALA A 82 13.62 -12.21 -1.17
C ALA A 82 13.25 -11.36 -2.39
N GLU A 83 12.05 -10.77 -2.43
CA GLU A 83 11.61 -9.96 -3.57
C GLU A 83 12.13 -8.50 -3.50
N SER A 84 12.27 -7.91 -2.31
CA SER A 84 12.60 -6.48 -2.16
C SER A 84 14.07 -6.20 -1.81
N GLY A 85 14.82 -7.22 -1.38
CA GLY A 85 16.20 -7.07 -0.92
C GLY A 85 16.35 -6.41 0.45
N LYS A 86 15.26 -6.10 1.16
CA LYS A 86 15.34 -5.54 2.52
C LYS A 86 15.76 -6.60 3.54
N PRO A 87 16.44 -6.22 4.65
CA PRO A 87 16.78 -7.14 5.72
C PRO A 87 15.53 -7.80 6.32
N PHE A 88 15.64 -9.08 6.70
CA PHE A 88 14.54 -9.84 7.31
C PHE A 88 13.91 -9.15 8.54
N GLY A 89 14.75 -8.57 9.42
CA GLY A 89 14.26 -7.83 10.58
C GLY A 89 13.45 -6.59 10.20
N GLU A 90 13.81 -5.92 9.11
CA GLU A 90 13.06 -4.77 8.59
C GLU A 90 11.76 -5.19 7.90
N ALA A 91 11.72 -6.35 7.23
CA ALA A 91 10.46 -6.90 6.73
C ALA A 91 9.45 -7.13 7.86
N ILE A 92 9.89 -7.57 9.04
CA ILE A 92 9.03 -7.71 10.21
C ILE A 92 8.65 -6.34 10.79
N SER A 93 9.65 -5.49 11.10
CA SER A 93 9.45 -4.27 11.87
C SER A 93 8.84 -3.12 11.07
N MET A 94 9.07 -3.07 9.76
CA MET A 94 8.63 -1.97 8.90
C MET A 94 7.43 -2.33 8.00
N GLU A 95 7.12 -3.62 7.83
CA GLU A 95 5.98 -4.04 7.03
C GLU A 95 4.95 -4.84 7.83
N ILE A 96 5.35 -5.96 8.44
CA ILE A 96 4.37 -6.85 9.09
C ILE A 96 3.82 -6.22 10.38
N ALA A 97 4.67 -5.76 11.29
CA ALA A 97 4.22 -5.22 12.57
C ALA A 97 3.33 -3.97 12.40
N PRO A 98 3.71 -2.95 11.59
CA PRO A 98 2.85 -1.78 11.40
C PRO A 98 1.50 -2.09 10.78
N VAL A 99 1.44 -3.03 9.82
CA VAL A 99 0.16 -3.37 9.18
C VAL A 99 -0.74 -4.17 10.12
N LEU A 100 -0.19 -5.02 10.99
CA LEU A 100 -0.96 -5.71 12.02
C LEU A 100 -1.62 -4.73 13.00
N ASP A 101 -0.92 -3.66 13.37
CA ASP A 101 -1.47 -2.59 14.22
C ASP A 101 -2.54 -1.79 13.47
N LEU A 102 -2.31 -1.47 12.20
CA LEU A 102 -3.26 -0.78 11.34
C LEU A 102 -4.54 -1.61 11.15
N MET A 103 -4.42 -2.92 10.93
CA MET A 103 -5.57 -3.83 10.87
C MET A 103 -6.41 -3.76 12.14
N GLN A 104 -5.77 -3.85 13.30
CA GLN A 104 -6.44 -3.75 14.59
C GLN A 104 -7.09 -2.37 14.80
N TYR A 105 -6.39 -1.30 14.40
CA TYR A 105 -6.90 0.06 14.51
C TYR A 105 -8.19 0.25 13.70
N PHE A 106 -8.22 -0.11 12.42
CA PHE A 106 -9.41 0.03 11.58
C PHE A 106 -10.52 -0.94 11.99
N ALA A 107 -10.19 -2.18 12.37
CA ALA A 107 -11.17 -3.12 12.90
C ALA A 107 -11.93 -2.56 14.13
N ARG A 108 -11.26 -1.77 14.98
CA ARG A 108 -11.86 -1.18 16.19
C ARG A 108 -12.54 0.16 15.95
N ASN A 109 -12.08 0.94 14.99
CA ASN A 109 -12.44 2.36 14.89
C ASN A 109 -13.27 2.72 13.64
N ALA A 110 -13.33 1.88 12.59
CA ALA A 110 -14.01 2.20 11.34
C ALA A 110 -15.48 2.59 11.53
N GLU A 111 -16.22 1.88 12.38
CA GLU A 111 -17.61 2.18 12.70
C GLU A 111 -17.76 3.59 13.31
N LYS A 112 -16.90 3.95 14.26
CA LYS A 112 -16.90 5.27 14.88
C LYS A 112 -16.51 6.38 13.88
N MET A 113 -15.55 6.10 13.01
CA MET A 113 -15.06 7.06 12.01
C MET A 113 -16.11 7.35 10.93
N LEU A 114 -16.89 6.34 10.54
CA LEU A 114 -17.86 6.42 9.45
C LEU A 114 -19.31 6.58 9.95
N ARG A 115 -19.50 6.81 11.24
CA ARG A 115 -20.85 7.07 11.77
C ARG A 115 -21.40 8.39 11.22
N PRO A 116 -22.74 8.47 11.03
CA PRO A 116 -23.36 9.71 10.59
C PRO A 116 -23.05 10.88 11.54
N ALA A 117 -22.60 12.00 11.00
CA ALA A 117 -22.31 13.22 11.73
C ALA A 117 -23.43 14.24 11.56
N LYS A 118 -23.99 14.74 12.66
CA LYS A 118 -24.99 15.82 12.62
C LYS A 118 -24.33 17.15 12.25
N ILE A 119 -25.04 17.94 11.43
CA ILE A 119 -24.61 19.28 11.04
C ILE A 119 -25.57 20.30 11.67
N GLY A 120 -25.01 21.36 12.27
CA GLY A 120 -25.78 22.50 12.74
C GLY A 120 -26.39 23.27 11.56
N ILE A 121 -27.70 23.50 11.57
CA ILE A 121 -28.43 24.15 10.49
C ILE A 121 -29.13 25.46 10.96
N GLY A 122 -28.66 26.03 12.07
CA GLY A 122 -29.17 27.32 12.57
C GLY A 122 -30.68 27.30 12.83
N LEU A 123 -31.38 28.37 12.40
CA LEU A 123 -32.82 28.55 12.60
C LEU A 123 -33.68 27.44 12.00
N TYR A 124 -33.20 26.72 10.98
CA TYR A 124 -33.95 25.60 10.40
C TYR A 124 -34.19 24.46 11.39
N ALA A 125 -33.37 24.33 12.42
CA ALA A 125 -33.56 23.35 13.49
C ALA A 125 -34.86 23.65 14.31
N LEU A 126 -35.24 24.91 14.48
CA LEU A 126 -36.45 25.34 15.16
C LEU A 126 -37.72 24.98 14.35
N LEU A 127 -37.55 24.78 13.03
CA LEU A 127 -38.60 24.34 12.12
C LEU A 127 -38.69 22.79 12.02
N GLY A 128 -38.09 22.05 12.95
CA GLY A 128 -38.10 20.59 12.98
C GLY A 128 -37.22 19.94 11.88
N ARG A 129 -36.29 20.71 11.26
CA ARG A 129 -35.37 20.16 10.26
C ARG A 129 -34.12 19.61 10.93
N SER A 130 -33.51 18.60 10.29
CA SER A 130 -32.22 18.05 10.70
C SER A 130 -31.35 17.77 9.47
N SER A 131 -30.03 17.90 9.61
CA SER A 131 -29.08 17.58 8.57
C SER A 131 -27.95 16.71 9.14
N LYS A 132 -27.47 15.76 8.34
CA LYS A 132 -26.35 14.90 8.71
C LYS A 132 -25.56 14.51 7.48
N ILE A 133 -24.25 14.30 7.65
CA ILE A 133 -23.40 13.63 6.68
C ILE A 133 -23.52 12.13 6.92
N VAL A 134 -23.73 11.36 5.87
CA VAL A 134 -23.76 9.90 5.90
C VAL A 134 -22.70 9.41 4.92
N TYR A 135 -21.87 8.46 5.37
CA TYR A 135 -20.84 7.84 4.54
C TYR A 135 -21.40 6.55 3.92
N HIS A 136 -21.17 6.39 2.62
CA HIS A 136 -21.52 5.19 1.87
C HIS A 136 -20.26 4.57 1.26
N PRO A 137 -20.18 3.23 1.16
CA PRO A 137 -19.13 2.59 0.36
C PRO A 137 -19.15 3.08 -1.08
N LEU A 138 -17.97 3.27 -1.66
CA LEU A 138 -17.81 3.77 -3.04
C LEU A 138 -18.13 2.68 -4.07
N GLY A 139 -17.60 1.47 -3.86
CA GLY A 139 -17.71 0.39 -4.82
C GLY A 139 -16.44 -0.46 -4.87
N VAL A 140 -15.81 -0.53 -6.03
CA VAL A 140 -14.54 -1.23 -6.27
C VAL A 140 -13.38 -0.26 -6.11
N VAL A 141 -12.38 -0.62 -5.31
CA VAL A 141 -11.14 0.13 -5.15
C VAL A 141 -10.01 -0.60 -5.86
N GLY A 142 -9.42 0.02 -6.88
CA GLY A 142 -8.19 -0.43 -7.52
C GLY A 142 -6.98 0.03 -6.69
N ILE A 143 -6.08 -0.89 -6.35
CA ILE A 143 -4.88 -0.62 -5.56
C ILE A 143 -3.65 -0.94 -6.41
N ILE A 144 -2.80 0.05 -6.65
CA ILE A 144 -1.57 -0.05 -7.46
C ILE A 144 -0.39 0.40 -6.60
N PRO A 145 0.15 -0.47 -5.73
CA PRO A 145 1.23 -0.13 -4.81
C PRO A 145 2.60 -0.12 -5.49
N ALA A 146 3.57 0.55 -4.83
CA ALA A 146 4.97 0.48 -5.18
C ALA A 146 5.63 -0.80 -4.62
N TRP A 147 6.81 -1.09 -5.16
CA TRP A 147 7.63 -2.27 -4.83
C TRP A 147 8.39 -2.18 -3.49
N ASN A 148 8.57 -1.00 -2.94
CA ASN A 148 9.44 -0.77 -1.78
C ASN A 148 8.82 -1.19 -0.44
N TYR A 149 7.51 -1.14 -0.32
CA TYR A 149 6.73 -1.70 0.79
C TYR A 149 5.61 -2.58 0.23
N PRO A 150 5.98 -3.74 -0.35
CA PRO A 150 5.07 -4.55 -1.16
C PRO A 150 3.97 -5.25 -0.36
N PHE A 151 4.10 -5.32 0.95
CA PHE A 151 3.14 -5.95 1.85
C PHE A 151 2.29 -4.92 2.60
N SER A 152 2.93 -4.00 3.31
CA SER A 152 2.23 -3.09 4.23
C SER A 152 1.33 -2.09 3.51
N ILE A 153 1.78 -1.50 2.40
CA ILE A 153 0.99 -0.52 1.64
C ILE A 153 -0.27 -1.16 1.08
N PRO A 154 -0.21 -2.18 0.22
CA PRO A 154 -1.42 -2.73 -0.39
C PRO A 154 -2.35 -3.41 0.60
N LEU A 155 -1.81 -4.09 1.62
CA LEU A 155 -2.63 -4.70 2.66
C LEU A 155 -3.34 -3.65 3.52
N GLY A 156 -2.64 -2.58 3.89
CA GLY A 156 -3.22 -1.47 4.64
C GLY A 156 -4.35 -0.77 3.88
N GLU A 157 -4.13 -0.47 2.60
CA GLU A 157 -5.13 0.13 1.71
C GLU A 157 -6.34 -0.80 1.52
N ALA A 158 -6.10 -2.11 1.33
CA ALA A 158 -7.15 -3.10 1.22
C ALA A 158 -8.00 -3.17 2.49
N VAL A 159 -7.38 -3.21 3.68
CA VAL A 159 -8.10 -3.23 4.96
C VAL A 159 -8.96 -1.98 5.15
N MET A 160 -8.44 -0.79 4.83
CA MET A 160 -9.22 0.45 4.88
C MET A 160 -10.45 0.38 3.95
N ALA A 161 -10.26 -0.07 2.71
CA ALA A 161 -11.34 -0.19 1.73
C ALA A 161 -12.39 -1.21 2.18
N LEU A 162 -11.96 -2.40 2.62
CA LEU A 162 -12.84 -3.48 3.08
C LEU A 162 -13.63 -3.10 4.33
N MET A 163 -13.00 -2.46 5.32
CA MET A 163 -13.68 -1.99 6.53
C MET A 163 -14.71 -0.91 6.21
N ALA A 164 -14.48 -0.08 5.19
CA ALA A 164 -15.47 0.88 4.70
C ALA A 164 -16.58 0.24 3.84
N GLY A 165 -16.51 -1.06 3.55
CA GLY A 165 -17.52 -1.82 2.80
C GLY A 165 -17.32 -1.85 1.29
N ASN A 166 -16.12 -1.52 0.82
CA ASN A 166 -15.72 -1.63 -0.58
C ASN A 166 -15.09 -3.00 -0.86
N THR A 167 -15.07 -3.41 -2.12
CA THR A 167 -14.26 -4.52 -2.62
C THR A 167 -12.98 -3.99 -3.25
N VAL A 168 -11.96 -4.83 -3.41
CA VAL A 168 -10.64 -4.39 -3.88
C VAL A 168 -10.09 -5.27 -5.00
N VAL A 169 -9.39 -4.63 -5.95
CA VAL A 169 -8.55 -5.29 -6.96
C VAL A 169 -7.14 -4.73 -6.83
N ILE A 170 -6.20 -5.58 -6.45
CA ILE A 170 -4.80 -5.21 -6.21
C ILE A 170 -3.97 -5.59 -7.43
N LYS A 171 -3.21 -4.64 -7.98
CA LYS A 171 -2.15 -4.89 -8.94
C LYS A 171 -0.80 -4.63 -8.27
N PRO A 172 -0.16 -5.62 -7.68
CA PRO A 172 1.17 -5.43 -7.08
C PRO A 172 2.18 -4.94 -8.10
N SER A 173 3.31 -4.43 -7.63
CA SER A 173 4.43 -4.12 -8.51
C SER A 173 4.91 -5.40 -9.22
N GLU A 174 5.32 -5.25 -10.44
CA GLU A 174 5.95 -6.31 -11.24
C GLU A 174 7.28 -6.82 -10.64
N LEU A 175 7.89 -6.06 -9.72
CA LEU A 175 9.12 -6.46 -9.03
C LEU A 175 8.85 -7.32 -7.79
N THR A 176 7.63 -7.26 -7.23
CA THR A 176 7.26 -7.95 -5.99
C THR A 176 5.88 -8.63 -6.11
N PRO A 177 5.66 -9.40 -7.19
CA PRO A 177 4.34 -9.96 -7.48
C PRO A 177 3.92 -11.05 -6.49
N LEU A 178 4.86 -11.87 -6.00
CA LEU A 178 4.56 -12.97 -5.10
C LEU A 178 4.08 -12.48 -3.73
N THR A 179 4.66 -11.38 -3.22
CA THR A 179 4.18 -10.72 -2.01
C THR A 179 2.74 -10.23 -2.19
N GLY A 180 2.42 -9.68 -3.36
CA GLY A 180 1.04 -9.29 -3.68
C GLY A 180 0.07 -10.47 -3.71
N HIS A 181 0.45 -11.61 -4.30
CA HIS A 181 -0.37 -12.83 -4.29
C HIS A 181 -0.56 -13.38 -2.88
N ARG A 182 0.49 -13.32 -2.03
CA ARG A 182 0.37 -13.70 -0.62
C ARG A 182 -0.72 -12.92 0.11
N ILE A 183 -0.92 -11.64 -0.23
CA ILE A 183 -2.03 -10.84 0.34
C ILE A 183 -3.38 -11.45 -0.05
N GLY A 184 -3.59 -11.82 -1.31
CA GLY A 184 -4.82 -12.49 -1.75
C GLY A 184 -5.08 -13.79 -0.98
N GLU A 185 -4.06 -14.66 -0.84
CA GLU A 185 -4.13 -15.90 -0.08
C GLU A 185 -4.51 -15.69 1.41
N ILE A 186 -4.01 -14.61 2.02
CA ILE A 186 -4.33 -14.26 3.41
C ILE A 186 -5.82 -13.98 3.56
N PHE A 187 -6.41 -13.18 2.69
CA PHE A 187 -7.83 -12.87 2.73
C PHE A 187 -8.70 -14.09 2.41
N GLU A 188 -8.30 -14.92 1.45
CA GLU A 188 -8.96 -16.18 1.14
C GLU A 188 -8.98 -17.12 2.36
N LYS A 189 -7.81 -17.37 2.99
CA LYS A 189 -7.69 -18.20 4.21
C LYS A 189 -8.48 -17.64 5.40
N ALA A 190 -8.65 -16.33 5.46
CA ALA A 190 -9.47 -15.68 6.48
C ALA A 190 -10.98 -15.85 6.25
N GLY A 191 -11.39 -16.35 5.07
CA GLY A 191 -12.78 -16.61 4.73
C GLY A 191 -13.53 -15.37 4.20
N PHE A 192 -12.82 -14.42 3.58
CA PHE A 192 -13.49 -13.34 2.84
C PHE A 192 -14.31 -13.92 1.69
N PRO A 193 -15.43 -13.27 1.30
CA PRO A 193 -16.17 -13.70 0.12
C PRO A 193 -15.26 -13.74 -1.12
N ALA A 194 -15.47 -14.72 -1.97
CA ALA A 194 -14.79 -14.76 -3.26
C ALA A 194 -14.97 -13.43 -3.99
N ASP A 195 -13.93 -12.98 -4.67
CA ASP A 195 -13.90 -11.72 -5.42
C ASP A 195 -14.04 -10.42 -4.58
N ALA A 196 -14.11 -10.49 -3.24
CA ALA A 196 -14.02 -9.30 -2.38
C ALA A 196 -12.60 -8.70 -2.40
N VAL A 197 -11.59 -9.57 -2.56
CA VAL A 197 -10.18 -9.20 -2.72
C VAL A 197 -9.62 -10.01 -3.87
N GLN A 198 -9.19 -9.33 -4.92
CA GLN A 198 -8.59 -9.97 -6.08
C GLN A 198 -7.20 -9.41 -6.34
N VAL A 199 -6.31 -10.25 -6.85
CA VAL A 199 -4.95 -9.86 -7.25
C VAL A 199 -4.77 -10.15 -8.72
N ILE A 200 -4.31 -9.14 -9.48
CA ILE A 200 -3.97 -9.23 -10.89
C ILE A 200 -2.48 -8.94 -11.07
N SER A 201 -1.83 -9.61 -12.00
CA SER A 201 -0.38 -9.53 -12.18
C SER A 201 0.00 -8.94 -13.52
N GLY A 202 1.00 -8.08 -13.50
CA GLY A 202 1.56 -7.48 -14.71
C GLY A 202 2.24 -6.15 -14.47
N GLY A 203 2.74 -5.56 -15.54
CA GLY A 203 3.46 -4.30 -15.55
C GLY A 203 2.56 -3.07 -15.63
N GLY A 204 3.12 -2.00 -16.24
CA GLY A 204 2.42 -0.73 -16.42
C GLY A 204 1.15 -0.85 -17.27
N GLU A 205 1.13 -1.74 -18.26
CA GLU A 205 -0.02 -1.97 -19.13
C GLU A 205 -1.21 -2.57 -18.35
N THR A 206 -0.94 -3.53 -17.46
CA THR A 206 -1.96 -4.09 -16.56
C THR A 206 -2.50 -3.03 -15.59
N GLY A 207 -1.63 -2.12 -15.11
CA GLY A 207 -2.05 -0.98 -14.30
C GLY A 207 -2.96 -0.01 -15.08
N ALA A 208 -2.64 0.26 -16.34
CA ALA A 208 -3.47 1.09 -17.22
C ALA A 208 -4.84 0.42 -17.46
N ALA A 209 -4.85 -0.88 -17.77
CA ALA A 209 -6.08 -1.66 -17.95
C ALA A 209 -6.97 -1.64 -16.69
N LEU A 210 -6.38 -1.70 -15.48
CA LEU A 210 -7.14 -1.57 -14.24
C LEU A 210 -7.81 -0.19 -14.12
N VAL A 211 -7.12 0.89 -14.48
CA VAL A 211 -7.71 2.25 -14.45
C VAL A 211 -8.80 2.40 -15.51
N GLU A 212 -8.59 1.84 -16.72
CA GLU A 212 -9.55 1.87 -17.82
C GLU A 212 -10.81 1.02 -17.54
N ALA A 213 -10.68 -0.05 -16.76
CA ALA A 213 -11.81 -0.84 -16.25
C ALA A 213 -12.73 -0.06 -15.29
N ALA A 214 -12.42 1.21 -15.03
CA ALA A 214 -13.22 2.16 -14.27
C ALA A 214 -13.66 1.66 -12.87
N PRO A 215 -12.71 1.33 -11.97
CA PRO A 215 -13.04 1.16 -10.57
C PRO A 215 -13.57 2.49 -10.00
N ASP A 216 -14.27 2.46 -8.87
CA ASP A 216 -14.86 3.65 -8.27
C ASP A 216 -13.83 4.54 -7.58
N LYS A 217 -12.67 3.97 -7.23
CA LYS A 217 -11.50 4.68 -6.70
C LYS A 217 -10.21 3.96 -7.11
N VAL A 218 -9.15 4.72 -7.34
CA VAL A 218 -7.79 4.19 -7.50
C VAL A 218 -6.90 4.75 -6.39
N MET A 219 -6.18 3.87 -5.70
CA MET A 219 -5.09 4.19 -4.79
C MET A 219 -3.79 3.80 -5.46
N PHE A 220 -2.91 4.76 -5.64
CA PHE A 220 -1.63 4.58 -6.34
C PHE A 220 -0.48 5.07 -5.50
N THR A 221 0.54 4.24 -5.34
CA THR A 221 1.82 4.62 -4.76
C THR A 221 2.93 4.40 -5.79
N GLY A 222 3.72 5.45 -6.09
CA GLY A 222 4.80 5.34 -7.06
C GLY A 222 5.36 6.67 -7.54
N SER A 223 5.87 6.71 -8.79
CA SER A 223 6.49 7.92 -9.30
C SER A 223 5.49 9.02 -9.67
N VAL A 224 5.91 10.29 -9.54
CA VAL A 224 5.13 11.45 -9.98
C VAL A 224 4.72 11.34 -11.45
N ALA A 225 5.61 10.85 -12.31
CA ALA A 225 5.34 10.70 -13.73
C ALA A 225 4.19 9.69 -14.01
N THR A 226 4.18 8.56 -13.31
CA THR A 226 3.13 7.55 -13.41
C THR A 226 1.83 8.06 -12.77
N GLY A 227 1.91 8.73 -11.61
CA GLY A 227 0.74 9.32 -10.95
C GLY A 227 -0.01 10.31 -11.84
N LYS A 228 0.71 11.15 -12.59
CA LYS A 228 0.11 12.06 -13.59
C LYS A 228 -0.64 11.31 -14.70
N LYS A 229 -0.09 10.18 -15.18
CA LYS A 229 -0.75 9.34 -16.19
C LYS A 229 -2.03 8.71 -15.65
N ILE A 230 -1.97 8.17 -14.42
CA ILE A 230 -3.13 7.58 -13.74
C ILE A 230 -4.21 8.63 -13.52
N ALA A 231 -3.89 9.83 -13.02
CA ALA A 231 -4.84 10.90 -12.81
C ALA A 231 -5.53 11.31 -14.13
N ALA A 232 -4.77 11.43 -15.22
CA ALA A 232 -5.31 11.76 -16.53
C ALA A 232 -6.23 10.66 -17.09
N ALA A 233 -5.87 9.38 -16.90
CA ALA A 233 -6.70 8.26 -17.32
C ALA A 233 -8.00 8.16 -16.48
N ALA A 234 -7.89 8.27 -15.16
CA ALA A 234 -9.01 8.22 -14.22
C ALA A 234 -10.03 9.35 -14.44
N ALA A 235 -9.57 10.53 -14.88
CA ALA A 235 -10.44 11.66 -15.18
C ALA A 235 -11.46 11.37 -16.28
N LYS A 236 -11.18 10.46 -17.22
CA LYS A 236 -12.11 10.07 -18.28
C LYS A 236 -13.43 9.50 -17.74
N ASN A 237 -13.36 8.80 -16.61
CA ASN A 237 -14.49 8.14 -15.96
C ASN A 237 -14.88 8.83 -14.64
N LEU A 238 -14.28 9.98 -14.31
CA LEU A 238 -14.43 10.66 -13.03
C LEU A 238 -14.07 9.77 -11.82
N THR A 239 -13.20 8.77 -12.04
CA THR A 239 -12.70 7.90 -10.98
C THR A 239 -11.87 8.71 -9.98
N SER A 240 -12.24 8.64 -8.69
CA SER A 240 -11.49 9.31 -7.63
C SER A 240 -10.11 8.67 -7.46
N VAL A 241 -9.06 9.47 -7.31
CA VAL A 241 -7.70 8.98 -7.10
C VAL A 241 -7.11 9.45 -5.77
N VAL A 242 -6.29 8.58 -5.15
CA VAL A 242 -5.32 8.93 -4.11
C VAL A 242 -3.95 8.64 -4.70
N LEU A 243 -3.06 9.62 -4.63
CA LEU A 243 -1.72 9.54 -5.22
C LEU A 243 -0.69 9.74 -4.11
N GLU A 244 -0.03 8.66 -3.72
CA GLU A 244 1.13 8.67 -2.85
C GLU A 244 2.39 8.61 -3.71
N LEU A 245 3.17 9.69 -3.69
CA LEU A 245 4.23 9.90 -4.66
C LEU A 245 5.60 10.01 -3.97
N GLY A 246 6.67 9.95 -4.77
CA GLY A 246 8.02 10.13 -4.26
C GLY A 246 8.30 11.57 -3.85
N GLY A 247 9.25 11.71 -2.95
CA GLY A 247 9.75 12.98 -2.42
C GLY A 247 11.26 13.12 -2.56
N LYS A 248 11.79 14.16 -1.94
CA LYS A 248 13.22 14.45 -1.75
C LYS A 248 13.36 15.08 -0.37
N ASP A 249 13.15 14.28 0.67
CA ASP A 249 12.87 14.78 2.01
C ASP A 249 14.10 15.37 2.68
N PRO A 250 13.98 16.57 3.30
CA PRO A 250 15.10 17.22 3.98
C PRO A 250 15.17 16.83 5.45
N MET A 251 16.39 16.70 5.97
CA MET A 251 16.70 16.77 7.38
C MET A 251 17.52 18.05 7.63
N ILE A 252 17.19 18.82 8.67
CA ILE A 252 17.87 20.07 9.02
C ILE A 252 18.48 19.93 10.40
N VAL A 253 19.78 20.22 10.54
CA VAL A 253 20.54 20.14 11.78
C VAL A 253 21.13 21.51 12.08
N PHE A 254 20.69 22.13 13.17
CA PHE A 254 21.18 23.39 13.68
C PHE A 254 22.40 23.20 14.59
N GLU A 255 23.05 24.30 14.96
CA GLU A 255 24.29 24.31 15.75
C GLU A 255 24.11 23.79 17.19
N ASP A 256 22.91 23.88 17.73
CA ASP A 256 22.53 23.44 19.08
C ASP A 256 21.97 22.03 19.14
N ALA A 257 21.98 21.29 18.02
CA ALA A 257 21.45 19.92 17.95
C ALA A 257 22.32 18.93 18.72
N ASP A 258 21.70 17.87 19.27
CA ASP A 258 22.41 16.68 19.72
C ASP A 258 22.95 15.92 18.51
N LEU A 259 24.27 16.03 18.27
CA LEU A 259 24.91 15.46 17.09
C LEU A 259 24.95 13.93 17.09
N ASP A 260 24.91 13.27 18.26
CA ASP A 260 24.82 11.81 18.32
C ASP A 260 23.45 11.32 17.91
N LEU A 261 22.40 11.97 18.38
CA LEU A 261 21.03 11.70 17.96
C LEU A 261 20.84 12.03 16.47
N ALA A 262 21.32 13.19 16.03
CA ALA A 262 21.24 13.61 14.62
C ALA A 262 21.94 12.64 13.67
N ALA A 263 23.16 12.17 14.02
CA ALA A 263 23.86 11.18 13.23
C ALA A 263 23.12 9.84 13.15
N GLY A 264 22.56 9.37 14.26
CA GLY A 264 21.73 8.17 14.29
C GLY A 264 20.48 8.32 13.41
N GLY A 265 19.78 9.44 13.51
CA GLY A 265 18.60 9.76 12.71
C GLY A 265 18.91 9.87 11.21
N ALA A 266 20.04 10.48 10.85
CA ALA A 266 20.48 10.60 9.45
C ALA A 266 20.79 9.23 8.83
N VAL A 267 21.53 8.37 9.54
CA VAL A 267 21.85 7.00 9.07
C VAL A 267 20.58 6.17 8.95
N TRP A 268 19.74 6.16 9.96
CA TRP A 268 18.48 5.41 9.91
C TRP A 268 17.57 5.94 8.79
N GLY A 269 17.36 7.24 8.72
CA GLY A 269 16.46 7.87 7.74
C GLY A 269 16.93 7.73 6.28
N ALA A 270 18.25 7.60 6.05
CA ALA A 270 18.81 7.42 4.70
C ALA A 270 18.88 5.95 4.26
N PHE A 271 19.13 5.00 5.19
CA PHE A 271 19.50 3.62 4.83
C PHE A 271 18.47 2.57 5.24
N CYS A 272 17.45 2.90 6.05
CA CYS A 272 16.40 1.96 6.37
C CYS A 272 15.70 1.46 5.09
N ASN A 273 15.19 0.24 5.11
CA ASN A 273 14.60 -0.43 3.96
C ASN A 273 15.58 -0.50 2.75
N SER A 274 16.88 -0.67 3.03
CA SER A 274 17.95 -0.61 2.02
C SER A 274 17.99 0.72 1.25
N GLY A 275 17.58 1.83 1.88
CA GLY A 275 17.48 3.16 1.27
C GLY A 275 16.27 3.33 0.34
N GLN A 276 15.31 2.40 0.38
CA GLN A 276 14.18 2.36 -0.55
C GLN A 276 12.90 2.94 0.08
N SER A 277 12.99 4.11 0.73
CA SER A 277 11.84 4.76 1.36
C SER A 277 11.45 6.05 0.65
N CYS A 278 10.15 6.26 0.43
CA CYS A 278 9.62 7.49 -0.15
C CYS A 278 9.84 8.71 0.76
N SER A 279 9.97 8.51 2.07
CA SER A 279 10.22 9.52 3.10
C SER A 279 11.65 9.46 3.65
N SER A 280 12.61 8.90 2.90
CA SER A 280 14.01 8.83 3.32
C SER A 280 14.65 10.23 3.40
N VAL A 281 15.63 10.37 4.29
CA VAL A 281 16.46 11.57 4.35
C VAL A 281 17.40 11.60 3.15
N GLU A 282 17.00 12.31 2.10
CA GLU A 282 17.81 12.44 0.88
C GLU A 282 18.60 13.74 0.78
N ARG A 283 18.27 14.73 1.62
CA ARG A 283 18.97 16.00 1.70
C ARG A 283 19.21 16.35 3.16
N LEU A 284 20.48 16.42 3.53
CA LEU A 284 20.89 16.80 4.88
C LEU A 284 21.47 18.22 4.86
N TYR A 285 20.75 19.18 5.44
CA TYR A 285 21.18 20.56 5.62
C TYR A 285 21.75 20.71 7.02
N VAL A 286 23.01 21.13 7.13
CA VAL A 286 23.72 21.20 8.40
C VAL A 286 24.32 22.57 8.56
N HIS A 287 24.18 23.16 9.78
CA HIS A 287 24.87 24.39 10.11
C HIS A 287 26.39 24.19 9.99
N GLU A 288 27.11 25.14 9.39
CA GLU A 288 28.53 24.98 9.04
C GLU A 288 29.42 24.66 10.24
N SER A 289 29.12 25.23 11.43
CA SER A 289 29.90 25.04 12.65
C SER A 289 29.94 23.59 13.16
N VAL A 290 28.96 22.77 12.79
CA VAL A 290 28.84 21.36 13.25
C VAL A 290 28.95 20.35 12.12
N ALA A 291 29.10 20.79 10.88
CA ALA A 291 29.09 19.94 9.68
C ALA A 291 30.18 18.86 9.69
N ASP A 292 31.41 19.21 10.02
CA ASP A 292 32.53 18.27 10.04
C ASP A 292 32.41 17.24 11.15
N GLU A 293 31.94 17.63 12.32
CA GLU A 293 31.72 16.71 13.43
C GLU A 293 30.58 15.75 13.12
N LEU A 294 29.43 16.24 12.63
CA LEU A 294 28.31 15.43 12.25
C LEU A 294 28.68 14.43 11.14
N THR A 295 29.43 14.87 10.12
CA THR A 295 29.90 14.00 9.04
C THR A 295 30.74 12.84 9.58
N ARG A 296 31.68 13.12 10.49
CA ARG A 296 32.50 12.05 11.11
C ARG A 296 31.63 11.05 11.89
N LYS A 297 30.63 11.53 12.63
CA LYS A 297 29.71 10.66 13.40
C LYS A 297 28.84 9.80 12.47
N ILE A 298 28.30 10.38 11.37
CA ILE A 298 27.54 9.64 10.36
C ILE A 298 28.39 8.53 9.73
N VAL A 299 29.61 8.86 9.26
CA VAL A 299 30.53 7.88 8.66
C VAL A 299 30.88 6.75 9.63
N ALA A 300 31.11 7.08 10.89
CA ALA A 300 31.41 6.06 11.93
C ALA A 300 30.24 5.11 12.19
N ARG A 301 29.00 5.60 12.11
CA ARG A 301 27.77 4.80 12.30
C ARG A 301 27.35 4.00 11.07
N THR A 302 27.84 4.38 9.90
CA THR A 302 27.52 3.69 8.63
C THR A 302 28.43 2.46 8.40
N LYS A 303 29.60 2.41 9.05
CA LYS A 303 30.55 1.27 9.01
C LYS A 303 30.10 0.14 9.92
#